data_6f5ea0a8186e918516c30c9a86f69fff
#
_entry.id   6f5ea0a8186e918516c30c9a86f69fff
#
_cell.length_a   1.000
_cell.length_b   1.000
_cell.length_c   1.000
_cell.angle_alpha   90.00
_cell.angle_beta   90.00
_cell.angle_gamma   90.00
#
_symmetry.space_group_name_H-M   'P 1'
#
loop_
_entity.id
_entity.type
_entity.pdbx_description
1 polymer ?
#
loop_
_entity_poly.entity_id
_entity_poly.type
_entity_poly.pdbx_seq_one_letter_code
_entity_poly.pdbx_strand_id
1 'polypeptide(L)'
;MLEVRGEVDVERVQSAFQSLVNRHEALRTHFDTVDSEPVQIIDEQANITVDYEEVSTEDYEQLLNRFIRPFNLAHAPLLRVKVVKCAEQRYVLLFDMHHIISDGFSINLIIKEFTALYHGQALETLTAQYKDYSE
;
A
#
# COMPACT_ATOMS: atom_id res chain seq x y z
N MET A 1 -1.99 -5.78 -8.57
CA MET A 1 -3.28 -5.27 -9.04
C MET A 1 -4.40 -6.19 -8.58
N LEU A 2 -5.47 -5.63 -8.07
CA LEU A 2 -6.61 -6.39 -7.57
C LEU A 2 -7.87 -5.91 -8.29
N GLU A 3 -8.55 -6.81 -8.97
CA GLU A 3 -9.82 -6.49 -9.63
C GLU A 3 -10.97 -6.72 -8.66
N VAL A 4 -11.86 -5.74 -8.54
CA VAL A 4 -12.99 -5.78 -7.62
C VAL A 4 -14.28 -5.55 -8.40
N ARG A 5 -15.24 -6.42 -8.20
CA ARG A 5 -16.59 -6.27 -8.77
C ARG A 5 -17.56 -5.85 -7.67
N GLY A 6 -18.42 -4.91 -7.98
CA GLY A 6 -19.36 -4.32 -7.04
C GLY A 6 -18.99 -2.89 -6.73
N GLU A 7 -19.62 -2.31 -5.73
CA GLU A 7 -19.33 -0.95 -5.30
C GLU A 7 -18.08 -0.91 -4.41
N VAL A 8 -17.21 0.07 -4.65
CA VAL A 8 -16.04 0.30 -3.82
C VAL A 8 -16.17 1.67 -3.16
N ASP A 9 -16.05 1.67 -1.84
CA ASP A 9 -16.04 2.90 -1.04
C ASP A 9 -14.59 3.36 -0.87
N VAL A 10 -14.23 4.44 -1.56
CA VAL A 10 -12.86 4.95 -1.56
C VAL A 10 -12.42 5.39 -0.16
N GLU A 11 -13.32 6.00 0.62
CA GLU A 11 -12.99 6.40 1.99
C GLU A 11 -12.68 5.19 2.86
N ARG A 12 -13.37 4.10 2.65
CA ARG A 12 -13.12 2.85 3.37
C ARG A 12 -11.79 2.22 2.96
N VAL A 13 -11.45 2.31 1.66
CA VAL A 13 -10.14 1.88 1.17
C VAL A 13 -9.04 2.72 1.84
N GLN A 14 -9.22 4.03 1.90
CA GLN A 14 -8.28 4.94 2.56
C GLN A 14 -8.08 4.56 4.03
N SER A 15 -9.17 4.32 4.75
CA SER A 15 -9.11 3.95 6.16
C SER A 15 -8.42 2.62 6.37
N ALA A 16 -8.71 1.63 5.51
CA ALA A 16 -8.10 0.31 5.61
C ALA A 16 -6.59 0.37 5.40
N PHE A 17 -6.14 1.10 4.38
CA PHE A 17 -4.70 1.23 4.14
C PHE A 17 -4.01 2.08 5.21
N GLN A 18 -4.69 3.09 5.74
CA GLN A 18 -4.14 3.86 6.85
C GLN A 18 -3.96 2.97 8.10
N SER A 19 -4.90 2.07 8.35
CA SER A 19 -4.77 1.10 9.44
C SER A 19 -3.59 0.16 9.23
N LEU A 20 -3.35 -0.27 8.00
CA LEU A 20 -2.18 -1.09 7.68
C LEU A 20 -0.88 -0.33 7.95
N VAL A 21 -0.83 0.93 7.54
CA VAL A 21 0.35 1.79 7.78
C VAL A 21 0.59 1.96 9.27
N ASN A 22 -0.48 2.16 10.04
CA ASN A 22 -0.36 2.31 11.50
C ASN A 22 0.10 1.02 12.18
N ARG A 23 -0.30 -0.13 11.63
CA ARG A 23 -0.02 -1.44 12.20
C ARG A 23 1.40 -1.93 11.92
N HIS A 24 1.94 -1.63 10.74
CA HIS A 24 3.20 -2.20 10.28
C HIS A 24 4.31 -1.16 10.22
N GLU A 25 5.37 -1.40 11.00
CA GLU A 25 6.53 -0.53 11.00
C GLU A 25 7.17 -0.42 9.61
N ALA A 26 7.15 -1.49 8.82
CA ALA A 26 7.71 -1.49 7.47
C ALA A 26 7.04 -0.43 6.59
N LEU A 27 5.75 -0.18 6.78
CA LEU A 27 5.00 0.81 6.00
C LEU A 27 5.21 2.23 6.52
N ARG A 28 5.91 2.40 7.65
CA ARG A 28 6.27 3.70 8.22
C ARG A 28 7.77 3.96 8.17
N THR A 29 8.47 3.19 7.35
CA THR A 29 9.92 3.26 7.24
C THR A 29 10.31 4.12 6.05
N HIS A 30 11.28 5.01 6.28
CA HIS A 30 11.95 5.73 5.20
C HIS A 30 13.45 5.60 5.38
N PHE A 31 14.20 6.07 4.40
CA PHE A 31 15.65 5.96 4.38
C PHE A 31 16.28 7.32 4.19
N ASP A 32 17.29 7.58 4.97
CA ASP A 32 18.05 8.83 4.91
C ASP A 32 19.53 8.50 4.81
N THR A 33 20.33 9.51 4.55
CA THR A 33 21.78 9.36 4.47
C THR A 33 22.42 10.16 5.61
N VAL A 34 23.19 9.46 6.44
CA VAL A 34 23.94 10.06 7.53
C VAL A 34 25.41 9.69 7.33
N ASP A 35 26.27 10.69 7.21
CA ASP A 35 27.71 10.50 6.98
C ASP A 35 27.97 9.61 5.76
N SER A 36 27.21 9.83 4.67
CA SER A 36 27.29 9.10 3.41
C SER A 36 26.85 7.64 3.51
N GLU A 37 26.20 7.23 4.61
CA GLU A 37 25.69 5.89 4.77
C GLU A 37 24.16 5.91 4.85
N PRO A 38 23.47 4.95 4.19
CA PRO A 38 22.02 4.86 4.29
C PRO A 38 21.61 4.39 5.69
N VAL A 39 20.57 5.05 6.24
CA VAL A 39 20.04 4.75 7.56
C VAL A 39 18.55 4.54 7.44
N GLN A 40 18.06 3.47 8.04
CA GLN A 40 16.63 3.16 8.10
C GLN A 40 16.00 3.89 9.29
N ILE A 41 14.92 4.61 9.04
CA ILE A 41 14.19 5.34 10.06
C ILE A 41 12.73 4.88 10.06
N ILE A 42 12.25 4.50 11.24
CA ILE A 42 10.85 4.11 11.42
C ILE A 42 10.10 5.29 12.03
N ASP A 43 9.14 5.84 11.28
CA ASP A 43 8.34 6.96 11.75
C ASP A 43 7.26 6.48 12.73
N GLU A 44 6.96 7.29 13.74
CA GLU A 44 5.86 6.97 14.66
C GLU A 44 4.52 7.04 13.95
N GLN A 45 4.40 7.95 12.99
CA GLN A 45 3.19 8.14 12.20
C GLN A 45 3.57 8.36 10.75
N ALA A 46 2.78 7.81 9.84
CA ALA A 46 2.88 8.09 8.42
C ALA A 46 1.48 8.09 7.86
N ASN A 47 1.22 8.96 6.89
CA ASN A 47 -0.09 9.08 6.27
C ASN A 47 -0.02 8.62 4.84
N ILE A 48 -0.94 7.74 4.46
CA ILE A 48 -1.08 7.30 3.08
C ILE A 48 -2.26 8.04 2.46
N THR A 49 -2.12 8.43 1.20
CA THR A 49 -3.21 8.99 0.42
C THR A 49 -3.55 8.02 -0.70
N VAL A 50 -4.81 7.58 -0.72
CA VAL A 50 -5.30 6.70 -1.78
C VAL A 50 -5.86 7.59 -2.89
N ASP A 51 -5.29 7.47 -4.09
CA ASP A 51 -5.74 8.22 -5.25
C ASP A 51 -6.95 7.53 -5.88
N TYR A 52 -7.77 8.31 -6.59
CA TYR A 52 -8.94 7.81 -7.28
C TYR A 52 -9.00 8.36 -8.70
N GLU A 53 -9.38 7.51 -9.64
CA GLU A 53 -9.53 7.91 -11.04
C GLU A 53 -10.67 7.10 -11.67
N GLU A 54 -11.42 7.74 -12.56
CA GLU A 54 -12.40 7.06 -13.38
C GLU A 54 -11.88 7.02 -14.82
N VAL A 55 -11.94 5.83 -15.45
CA VAL A 55 -11.48 5.64 -16.82
C VAL A 55 -12.52 4.87 -17.60
N SER A 56 -12.51 5.02 -18.93
CA SER A 56 -13.42 4.30 -19.81
C SER A 56 -12.75 3.12 -20.51
N THR A 57 -11.50 2.84 -20.17
CA THR A 57 -10.70 1.79 -20.80
C THR A 57 -10.45 0.64 -19.85
N GLU A 58 -10.25 -0.56 -20.42
CA GLU A 58 -9.85 -1.75 -19.68
C GLU A 58 -8.38 -2.09 -19.94
N ASP A 59 -7.60 -1.14 -20.45
CA ASP A 59 -6.17 -1.33 -20.67
C ASP A 59 -5.44 -1.26 -19.34
N TYR A 60 -5.40 -2.38 -18.63
CA TYR A 60 -4.78 -2.47 -17.32
C TYR A 60 -3.27 -2.26 -17.38
N GLU A 61 -2.65 -2.66 -18.49
CA GLU A 61 -1.21 -2.45 -18.66
C GLU A 61 -0.87 -0.97 -18.70
N GLN A 62 -1.65 -0.19 -19.44
CA GLN A 62 -1.46 1.25 -19.51
C GLN A 62 -1.72 1.91 -18.16
N LEU A 63 -2.77 1.50 -17.45
CA LEU A 63 -3.08 2.01 -16.12
C LEU A 63 -1.92 1.73 -15.16
N LEU A 64 -1.41 0.52 -15.18
CA LEU A 64 -0.31 0.12 -14.30
C LEU A 64 0.96 0.88 -14.64
N ASN A 65 1.27 1.05 -15.92
CA ASN A 65 2.47 1.78 -16.35
C ASN A 65 2.43 3.24 -15.93
N ARG A 66 1.25 3.88 -15.95
CA ARG A 66 1.11 5.26 -15.47
C ARG A 66 1.20 5.36 -13.96
N PHE A 67 0.82 4.32 -13.27
CA PHE A 67 0.80 4.27 -11.81
C PHE A 67 2.20 4.05 -11.23
N ILE A 68 2.97 3.15 -11.82
CA ILE A 68 4.30 2.80 -11.34
C ILE A 68 5.28 3.93 -11.67
N ARG A 69 5.97 4.42 -10.65
CA ARG A 69 6.98 5.48 -10.78
C ARG A 69 7.97 5.34 -9.63
N PRO A 70 9.18 5.93 -9.74
CA PRO A 70 10.15 5.86 -8.66
C PRO A 70 9.61 6.40 -7.34
N PHE A 71 10.06 5.81 -6.25
CA PHE A 71 9.76 6.30 -4.90
C PHE A 71 10.85 7.24 -4.43
N ASN A 72 10.46 8.23 -3.63
CA ASN A 72 11.39 9.01 -2.85
C ASN A 72 11.61 8.29 -1.52
N LEU A 73 12.77 7.66 -1.36
CA LEU A 73 13.06 6.83 -0.19
C LEU A 73 13.10 7.62 1.11
N ALA A 74 13.20 8.95 1.03
CA ALA A 74 13.21 9.80 2.21
C ALA A 74 11.82 10.06 2.80
N HIS A 75 10.77 9.56 2.18
CA HIS A 75 9.40 9.80 2.61
C HIS A 75 8.62 8.50 2.73
N ALA A 76 8.14 8.20 3.93
CA ALA A 76 7.20 7.10 4.16
C ALA A 76 5.77 7.58 3.86
N PRO A 77 4.86 6.69 3.49
CA PRO A 77 5.07 5.26 3.27
C PRO A 77 5.67 4.97 1.90
N LEU A 78 6.42 3.89 1.81
CA LEU A 78 6.97 3.43 0.53
C LEU A 78 5.99 2.47 -0.14
N LEU A 79 4.75 2.87 -0.14
CA LEU A 79 3.60 2.16 -0.67
C LEU A 79 2.68 3.18 -1.35
N ARG A 80 2.21 2.86 -2.55
CA ARG A 80 1.20 3.65 -3.25
C ARG A 80 -0.03 2.84 -3.51
N VAL A 81 -1.19 3.49 -3.42
CA VAL A 81 -2.47 2.85 -3.67
C VAL A 81 -3.32 3.79 -4.52
N LYS A 82 -3.99 3.22 -5.52
CA LYS A 82 -4.91 3.94 -6.38
C LYS A 82 -6.14 3.08 -6.65
N VAL A 83 -7.31 3.69 -6.55
CA VAL A 83 -8.57 3.05 -6.92
C VAL A 83 -8.97 3.58 -8.29
N VAL A 84 -9.22 2.69 -9.23
CA VAL A 84 -9.64 3.06 -10.59
C VAL A 84 -11.00 2.45 -10.86
N LYS A 85 -11.97 3.30 -11.19
CA LYS A 85 -13.29 2.84 -11.62
C LYS A 85 -13.26 2.68 -13.14
N CYS A 86 -13.42 1.45 -13.61
CA CYS A 86 -13.34 1.13 -15.03
C CYS A 86 -14.72 1.05 -15.68
N ALA A 87 -15.75 0.73 -14.90
CA ALA A 87 -17.14 0.63 -15.34
C ALA A 87 -18.04 0.62 -14.10
N GLU A 88 -19.36 0.63 -14.32
CA GLU A 88 -20.28 0.46 -13.20
C GLU A 88 -19.98 -0.85 -12.47
N GLN A 89 -19.80 -0.77 -11.17
CA GLN A 89 -19.51 -1.90 -10.30
C GLN A 89 -18.28 -2.71 -10.71
N ARG A 90 -17.32 -2.01 -11.34
CA ARG A 90 -16.08 -2.65 -11.75
C ARG A 90 -14.91 -1.72 -11.46
N TYR A 91 -14.06 -2.13 -10.53
CA TYR A 91 -12.96 -1.33 -10.03
C TYR A 91 -11.67 -2.13 -10.07
N VAL A 92 -10.56 -1.41 -10.15
CA VAL A 92 -9.24 -2.00 -10.02
C VAL A 92 -8.51 -1.24 -8.91
N LEU A 93 -7.94 -1.99 -7.97
CA LEU A 93 -7.02 -1.43 -6.99
C LEU A 93 -5.61 -1.67 -7.49
N LEU A 94 -4.88 -0.57 -7.67
CA LEU A 94 -3.47 -0.61 -8.00
C LEU A 94 -2.69 -0.30 -6.74
N PHE A 95 -1.69 -1.11 -6.45
CA PHE A 95 -0.80 -0.83 -5.34
C PHE A 95 0.62 -1.22 -5.73
N ASP A 96 1.56 -0.42 -5.27
CA ASP A 96 2.97 -0.58 -5.55
C ASP A 96 3.74 -0.30 -4.27
N MET A 97 4.71 -1.15 -4.01
CA MET A 97 5.51 -1.08 -2.79
C MET A 97 6.98 -1.18 -3.19
N HIS A 98 7.80 -0.28 -2.66
CA HIS A 98 9.22 -0.35 -2.95
C HIS A 98 9.79 -1.67 -2.45
N HIS A 99 10.59 -2.33 -3.27
CA HIS A 99 11.10 -3.67 -2.96
C HIS A 99 11.93 -3.71 -1.66
N ILE A 100 12.48 -2.57 -1.25
CA ILE A 100 13.30 -2.51 -0.04
C ILE A 100 12.49 -2.85 1.22
N ILE A 101 11.18 -2.59 1.21
CA ILE A 101 10.29 -2.96 2.31
C ILE A 101 9.54 -4.25 2.04
N SER A 102 9.47 -4.68 0.79
CA SER A 102 8.73 -5.89 0.42
C SER A 102 9.48 -7.18 0.76
N ASP A 103 10.79 -7.11 1.04
CA ASP A 103 11.56 -8.27 1.44
C ASP A 103 11.06 -8.89 2.74
N GLY A 104 10.50 -8.09 3.62
CA GLY A 104 9.96 -8.58 4.88
C GLY A 104 8.46 -8.43 4.99
N PHE A 105 7.78 -8.02 3.90
CA PHE A 105 6.36 -7.75 3.95
C PHE A 105 5.71 -8.15 2.64
N SER A 106 4.94 -9.23 2.68
CA SER A 106 4.37 -9.87 1.50
C SER A 106 3.17 -9.09 0.94
N ILE A 107 3.09 -8.97 -0.36
CA ILE A 107 1.91 -8.45 -1.06
C ILE A 107 0.67 -9.26 -0.68
N ASN A 108 0.80 -10.58 -0.55
CA ASN A 108 -0.31 -11.45 -0.15
C ASN A 108 -0.81 -11.10 1.25
N LEU A 109 0.08 -10.75 2.16
CA LEU A 109 -0.29 -10.33 3.51
C LEU A 109 -1.05 -9.01 3.47
N ILE A 110 -0.60 -8.06 2.65
CA ILE A 110 -1.31 -6.78 2.47
C ILE A 110 -2.73 -7.02 1.97
N ILE A 111 -2.89 -7.86 0.95
CA ILE A 111 -4.21 -8.16 0.38
C ILE A 111 -5.10 -8.80 1.44
N LYS A 112 -4.57 -9.76 2.18
CA LYS A 112 -5.33 -10.46 3.23
C LYS A 112 -5.79 -9.49 4.31
N GLU A 113 -4.89 -8.68 4.83
CA GLU A 113 -5.22 -7.75 5.91
C GLU A 113 -6.10 -6.60 5.42
N PHE A 114 -5.84 -6.09 4.21
CA PHE A 114 -6.69 -5.09 3.63
C PHE A 114 -8.13 -5.59 3.49
N THR A 115 -8.30 -6.80 2.97
CA THR A 115 -9.63 -7.39 2.79
C THR A 115 -10.38 -7.49 4.12
N ALA A 116 -9.69 -7.95 5.16
CA ALA A 116 -10.29 -8.04 6.49
C ALA A 116 -10.69 -6.67 7.04
N LEU A 117 -9.81 -5.68 6.92
CA LEU A 117 -10.08 -4.32 7.38
C LEU A 117 -11.18 -3.65 6.58
N TYR A 118 -11.20 -3.86 5.28
CA TYR A 118 -12.22 -3.28 4.42
C TYR A 118 -13.61 -3.79 4.79
N HIS A 119 -13.72 -5.05 5.20
CA HIS A 119 -14.98 -5.64 5.64
C HIS A 119 -15.27 -5.40 7.13
N GLY A 120 -14.43 -4.62 7.80
CA GLY A 120 -14.65 -4.25 9.20
C GLY A 120 -14.25 -5.31 10.22
N GLN A 121 -13.46 -6.30 9.82
CA GLN A 121 -12.97 -7.32 10.72
C GLN A 121 -11.79 -6.80 11.54
N ALA A 122 -11.73 -7.19 12.81
CA ALA A 122 -10.58 -6.89 13.65
C ALA A 122 -9.42 -7.83 13.28
N LEU A 123 -8.21 -7.29 13.25
CA LEU A 123 -7.01 -8.06 13.00
C LEU A 123 -6.32 -8.41 14.31
N GLU A 124 -5.66 -9.55 14.35
CA GLU A 124 -4.85 -9.93 15.49
C GLU A 124 -3.64 -9.00 15.59
N THR A 125 -3.17 -8.78 16.82
CA THR A 125 -1.96 -8.01 17.05
C THR A 125 -0.77 -8.78 16.48
N LEU A 126 0.04 -8.09 15.67
CA LEU A 126 1.23 -8.69 15.12
C LEU A 126 2.32 -8.78 16.17
N THR A 127 2.97 -9.94 16.23
CA THR A 127 4.12 -10.15 17.12
C THR A 127 5.43 -10.04 16.35
N ALA A 128 5.37 -10.03 15.03
CA ALA A 128 6.54 -9.91 14.15
C ALA A 128 6.36 -8.70 13.24
N GLN A 129 7.44 -7.95 13.03
CA GLN A 129 7.47 -6.81 12.11
C GLN A 129 8.39 -7.13 10.93
N TYR A 130 8.54 -6.17 10.03
CA TYR A 130 9.30 -6.33 8.80
C TYR A 130 10.64 -7.05 8.99
N LYS A 131 11.41 -6.63 9.96
CA LYS A 131 12.75 -7.17 10.21
C LYS A 131 12.76 -8.65 10.55
N ASP A 132 11.65 -9.19 11.01
CA ASP A 132 11.56 -10.60 11.41
C ASP A 132 11.29 -11.51 10.23
N TYR A 133 10.94 -10.95 9.08
CA TYR A 133 10.71 -11.69 7.84
C TYR A 133 11.88 -11.56 6.85
N SER A 134 12.86 -10.73 7.17
CA SER A 134 14.04 -10.56 6.32
C SER A 134 14.86 -11.82 6.28
N GLU A 135 15.27 -12.20 5.12
CA GLU A 135 16.17 -13.35 4.94
C GLU A 135 17.60 -12.91 4.76
#